data_7fa3d5bdf4f869908bf6247ef84810a8
#
_entry.id   7fa3d5bdf4f869908bf6247ef84810a8
#
_cell.length_a   1.000
_cell.length_b   1.000
_cell.length_c   1.000
_cell.angle_alpha   90.00
_cell.angle_beta   90.00
_cell.angle_gamma   90.00
#
_symmetry.space_group_name_H-M   'P 1'
#
loop_
_entity.id
_entity.type
_entity.pdbx_description
1 polymer ?
#
loop_
_entity_poly.entity_id
_entity_poly.type
_entity_poly.pdbx_seq_one_letter_code
_entity_poly.pdbx_strand_id
1 'polypeptide(L)'
;MLRRALPALLLTATVAVMAAACAPASGDAAPSDDPQEGGTLVYATGDAEPTCLDPHVGGNYPQALISTQYLEPLVGRDADGTITPWLAEDWTVSADGLTWDFTLRSDVVFTDGTPLDAEAVKANIEHLQNPDTMSSTGYLAVSKVAEVEVVDATHARFHLSEPDSALLESLSMPWTAIESPAGIARGMDENCAAPVGTGPFVVDEWVPQQQVTMLRNDDYRTPSAQFENTGAAHLDELVWRFIPDAATRQAALTSGEVHVIDNPLPSDIVAAQAGDEIEHLDAPRPGSVNRIELNAGQAPFDDIRVREAFIRAADPNPGIESLYLGTAKRSYSPLGSSEPMAVSDESLFATDTDAANALLDEAGWTEKDADGVRMKDGKRLTVRFPVSTNQSVAAEQSLFEQIQANEAAVGFDVQLSPVDLGTWYGVLGEGAYEAVSAPYTRVGAEVLRVLYHSDAIVPAPSGYFANHAQLADPELDALLDEASATIDDDARADLYAQAQQRVLESFTVLPLYDQQNHFLVRGVTGVDTLDTVATPTFVDARIAG
;
A
#
# COMPACT_ATOMS: atom_id res chain seq x y z
N MET A 1 33.37 -48.30 57.66
CA MET A 1 33.30 -49.65 58.28
C MET A 1 32.31 -50.50 57.49
N LEU A 2 32.74 -51.68 57.20
CA LEU A 2 32.14 -52.90 56.67
C LEU A 2 31.79 -52.94 55.20
N ARG A 3 32.66 -53.72 54.57
CA ARG A 3 32.53 -54.50 53.30
C ARG A 3 31.52 -55.63 53.45
N ARG A 4 30.92 -56.03 52.29
CA ARG A 4 30.70 -57.44 51.84
C ARG A 4 29.95 -57.38 50.51
N ALA A 5 30.50 -57.75 49.35
CA ALA A 5 30.92 -59.05 48.81
C ALA A 5 29.80 -59.72 48.00
N LEU A 6 30.09 -59.93 46.68
CA LEU A 6 29.33 -60.64 45.61
C LEU A 6 28.99 -62.09 46.00
N PRO A 7 28.08 -62.78 45.27
CA PRO A 7 28.62 -63.71 44.29
C PRO A 7 27.96 -63.69 42.89
N ALA A 8 28.79 -64.09 41.92
CA ALA A 8 28.48 -64.40 40.54
C ALA A 8 27.69 -65.71 40.42
N LEU A 9 26.76 -65.79 39.48
CA LEU A 9 26.26 -67.03 38.94
C LEU A 9 26.27 -66.98 37.39
N LEU A 10 27.10 -67.84 36.81
CA LEU A 10 27.08 -68.22 35.41
C LEU A 10 25.80 -69.01 35.11
N LEU A 11 25.13 -68.70 33.97
CA LEU A 11 24.31 -69.70 33.30
C LEU A 11 24.39 -69.50 31.76
N THR A 12 24.67 -70.61 31.17
CA THR A 12 24.93 -71.03 29.81
C THR A 12 24.02 -70.49 28.71
N ALA A 13 24.67 -70.25 27.57
CA ALA A 13 24.14 -69.90 26.29
C ALA A 13 23.26 -71.03 25.66
N THR A 14 22.14 -70.60 25.10
CA THR A 14 21.45 -71.38 24.04
C THR A 14 21.27 -70.49 22.82
N VAL A 15 21.96 -70.85 21.73
CA VAL A 15 21.85 -70.22 20.42
C VAL A 15 20.57 -70.74 19.76
N ALA A 16 19.59 -69.85 19.56
CA ALA A 16 18.48 -70.08 18.63
C ALA A 16 18.66 -69.17 17.41
N VAL A 17 19.06 -69.75 16.30
CA VAL A 17 19.08 -69.08 14.99
C VAL A 17 17.64 -68.96 14.53
N MET A 18 17.09 -67.73 14.56
CA MET A 18 15.90 -67.36 13.81
C MET A 18 16.33 -66.62 12.55
N ALA A 19 15.99 -67.18 11.40
CA ALA A 19 16.08 -66.52 10.11
C ALA A 19 15.09 -65.32 10.08
N ALA A 20 15.60 -64.09 10.21
CA ALA A 20 14.84 -62.88 9.96
C ALA A 20 14.74 -62.70 8.44
N ALA A 21 13.53 -62.81 7.92
CA ALA A 21 13.19 -62.38 6.56
C ALA A 21 13.46 -60.88 6.43
N CYS A 22 14.31 -60.48 5.47
CA CYS A 22 14.46 -59.11 5.04
C CYS A 22 13.13 -58.61 4.46
N ALA A 23 12.36 -57.85 5.23
CA ALA A 23 11.43 -56.88 4.66
C ALA A 23 12.27 -55.72 4.08
N PRO A 24 11.97 -55.25 2.86
CA PRO A 24 12.61 -54.04 2.37
C PRO A 24 12.23 -52.89 3.34
N ALA A 25 13.21 -52.20 3.88
CA ALA A 25 13.00 -50.92 4.52
C ALA A 25 12.29 -50.03 3.50
N SER A 26 11.16 -49.47 3.91
CA SER A 26 10.57 -48.33 3.21
C SER A 26 11.68 -47.29 3.14
N GLY A 27 12.24 -47.10 1.96
CA GLY A 27 13.15 -45.98 1.75
C GLY A 27 12.41 -44.72 2.12
N ASP A 28 13.01 -43.91 2.96
CA ASP A 28 12.66 -42.51 3.05
C ASP A 28 12.72 -42.01 1.59
N ALA A 29 11.55 -41.67 1.05
CA ALA A 29 11.48 -40.96 -0.22
C ALA A 29 12.31 -39.68 0.00
N ALA A 30 13.28 -39.45 -0.84
CA ALA A 30 13.92 -38.16 -0.91
C ALA A 30 12.81 -37.12 -1.04
N PRO A 31 12.92 -35.94 -0.39
CA PRO A 31 11.97 -34.87 -0.60
C PRO A 31 11.76 -34.68 -2.10
N SER A 32 10.53 -34.74 -2.54
CA SER A 32 10.21 -34.45 -3.93
C SER A 32 10.28 -32.93 -4.06
N ASP A 33 11.00 -32.41 -5.05
CA ASP A 33 10.98 -30.97 -5.39
C ASP A 33 9.63 -30.56 -6.02
N ASP A 34 8.64 -31.46 -6.05
CA ASP A 34 7.32 -31.16 -6.60
C ASP A 34 6.49 -30.36 -5.58
N PRO A 35 5.90 -29.23 -5.97
CA PRO A 35 5.05 -28.39 -5.13
C PRO A 35 3.90 -29.22 -4.53
N GLN A 36 3.63 -28.99 -3.24
CA GLN A 36 2.61 -29.76 -2.50
C GLN A 36 1.26 -29.04 -2.51
N GLU A 37 0.17 -29.82 -2.59
CA GLU A 37 -1.17 -29.34 -2.31
C GLU A 37 -1.40 -29.29 -0.80
N GLY A 38 -2.08 -28.23 -0.33
CA GLY A 38 -2.36 -27.99 1.09
C GLY A 38 -1.20 -27.31 1.83
N GLY A 39 -1.31 -27.34 3.16
CA GLY A 39 -0.32 -26.74 4.05
C GLY A 39 -0.60 -25.29 4.40
N THR A 40 0.26 -24.73 5.27
CA THR A 40 0.14 -23.37 5.81
C THR A 40 1.24 -22.49 5.25
N LEU A 41 0.87 -21.39 4.59
CA LEU A 41 1.80 -20.31 4.28
C LEU A 41 1.83 -19.30 5.42
N VAL A 42 3.02 -18.91 5.86
CA VAL A 42 3.19 -17.85 6.85
C VAL A 42 3.81 -16.64 6.18
N TYR A 43 3.05 -15.54 6.15
CA TYR A 43 3.49 -14.21 5.71
C TYR A 43 3.79 -13.35 6.92
N ALA A 44 4.89 -12.59 6.90
CA ALA A 44 5.19 -11.64 7.97
C ALA A 44 5.34 -10.23 7.43
N THR A 45 4.48 -9.33 7.93
CA THR A 45 4.47 -7.92 7.54
C THR A 45 5.22 -7.03 8.52
N GLY A 46 5.89 -6.02 7.99
CA GLY A 46 6.45 -4.90 8.74
C GLY A 46 5.55 -3.69 8.82
N ASP A 47 4.47 -3.68 8.06
CA ASP A 47 3.47 -2.62 8.09
C ASP A 47 2.69 -2.58 9.42
N ALA A 48 2.04 -1.45 9.67
CA ALA A 48 1.18 -1.32 10.83
C ALA A 48 0.04 -2.36 10.81
N GLU A 49 -0.26 -2.94 11.97
CA GLU A 49 -1.47 -3.73 12.11
C GLU A 49 -2.70 -2.85 11.83
N PRO A 50 -3.64 -3.27 10.97
CA PRO A 50 -4.91 -2.58 10.78
C PRO A 50 -5.72 -2.50 12.08
N THR A 51 -6.42 -1.41 12.30
CA THR A 51 -7.38 -1.28 13.41
C THR A 51 -8.72 -1.96 13.11
N CYS A 52 -8.95 -2.30 11.84
CA CYS A 52 -10.14 -2.93 11.29
C CYS A 52 -9.74 -3.70 10.04
N LEU A 53 -10.21 -4.93 9.85
CA LEU A 53 -9.95 -5.72 8.66
C LEU A 53 -10.88 -5.36 7.49
N ASP A 54 -12.01 -4.66 7.75
CA ASP A 54 -12.83 -4.05 6.71
C ASP A 54 -12.09 -2.85 6.09
N PRO A 55 -11.67 -2.91 4.81
CA PRO A 55 -10.88 -1.86 4.16
C PRO A 55 -11.69 -0.58 3.89
N HIS A 56 -13.01 -0.63 4.02
CA HIS A 56 -13.85 0.56 3.93
C HIS A 56 -13.66 1.51 5.11
N VAL A 57 -13.25 0.98 6.28
CA VAL A 57 -13.00 1.76 7.50
C VAL A 57 -11.60 2.36 7.48
N GLY A 58 -11.48 3.67 7.48
CA GLY A 58 -10.20 4.38 7.35
C GLY A 58 -9.70 4.33 5.91
N GLY A 59 -8.94 3.33 5.51
CA GLY A 59 -8.46 3.17 4.13
C GLY A 59 -6.95 3.40 3.99
N ASN A 60 -6.14 2.89 4.92
CA ASN A 60 -4.68 2.88 4.81
C ASN A 60 -4.17 1.66 4.00
N TYR A 61 -2.90 1.71 3.60
CA TYR A 61 -2.31 0.64 2.78
C TYR A 61 -2.20 -0.71 3.50
N PRO A 62 -1.86 -0.81 4.80
CA PRO A 62 -1.88 -2.08 5.53
C PRO A 62 -3.22 -2.83 5.47
N GLN A 63 -4.35 -2.11 5.42
CA GLN A 63 -5.67 -2.74 5.21
C GLN A 63 -5.80 -3.31 3.80
N ALA A 64 -5.41 -2.56 2.78
CA ALA A 64 -5.39 -3.04 1.40
C ALA A 64 -4.51 -4.28 1.24
N LEU A 65 -3.34 -4.28 1.88
CA LEU A 65 -2.35 -5.35 1.79
C LEU A 65 -2.93 -6.72 2.21
N ILE A 66 -3.71 -6.77 3.27
CA ILE A 66 -4.33 -8.02 3.76
C ILE A 66 -5.71 -8.29 3.15
N SER A 67 -6.51 -7.25 2.86
CA SER A 67 -7.91 -7.42 2.44
C SER A 67 -8.06 -8.12 1.08
N THR A 68 -7.07 -8.01 0.20
CA THR A 68 -7.04 -8.72 -1.08
C THR A 68 -6.99 -10.24 -0.95
N GLN A 69 -6.78 -10.77 0.25
CA GLN A 69 -6.84 -12.21 0.50
C GLN A 69 -8.27 -12.73 0.69
N TYR A 70 -9.22 -11.88 1.07
CA TYR A 70 -10.60 -12.28 1.36
C TYR A 70 -11.68 -11.44 0.68
N LEU A 71 -11.32 -10.30 0.07
CA LEU A 71 -12.23 -9.44 -0.68
C LEU A 71 -11.76 -9.28 -2.13
N GLU A 72 -12.72 -9.03 -3.02
CA GLU A 72 -12.46 -8.82 -4.44
C GLU A 72 -13.15 -7.55 -4.95
N PRO A 73 -12.53 -6.81 -5.92
CA PRO A 73 -13.08 -5.59 -6.49
C PRO A 73 -14.12 -5.89 -7.59
N LEU A 74 -14.88 -4.88 -7.99
CA LEU A 74 -15.80 -5.01 -9.12
C LEU A 74 -15.08 -5.24 -10.45
N VAL A 75 -13.96 -4.58 -10.67
CA VAL A 75 -13.14 -4.69 -11.88
C VAL A 75 -11.67 -4.86 -11.49
N GLY A 76 -10.86 -5.46 -12.36
CA GLY A 76 -9.42 -5.55 -12.23
C GLY A 76 -8.70 -4.45 -13.01
N ARG A 77 -7.39 -4.35 -12.81
CA ARG A 77 -6.51 -3.50 -13.60
C ARG A 77 -5.18 -4.22 -13.82
N ASP A 78 -4.78 -4.31 -15.08
CA ASP A 78 -3.50 -4.91 -15.46
C ASP A 78 -2.34 -3.92 -15.29
N ALA A 79 -1.11 -4.41 -15.38
CA ALA A 79 0.11 -3.63 -15.21
C ALA A 79 0.27 -2.48 -16.21
N ASP A 80 -0.34 -2.56 -17.39
CA ASP A 80 -0.35 -1.49 -18.41
C ASP A 80 -1.46 -0.45 -18.21
N GLY A 81 -2.27 -0.61 -17.15
CA GLY A 81 -3.38 0.29 -16.81
C GLY A 81 -4.73 -0.12 -17.41
N THR A 82 -4.80 -1.19 -18.20
CA THR A 82 -6.06 -1.67 -18.79
C THR A 82 -6.99 -2.20 -17.71
N ILE A 83 -8.25 -1.75 -17.72
CA ILE A 83 -9.29 -2.27 -16.84
C ILE A 83 -9.83 -3.59 -17.37
N THR A 84 -9.91 -4.60 -16.52
CA THR A 84 -10.31 -5.95 -16.85
C THR A 84 -11.52 -6.41 -16.05
N PRO A 85 -12.34 -7.35 -16.56
CA PRO A 85 -13.42 -7.96 -15.79
C PRO A 85 -12.94 -8.63 -14.50
N TRP A 86 -13.76 -8.50 -13.43
CA TRP A 86 -13.56 -9.24 -12.17
C TRP A 86 -14.92 -9.72 -11.63
N LEU A 87 -15.50 -9.06 -10.60
CA LEU A 87 -16.87 -9.37 -10.16
C LEU A 87 -17.94 -8.81 -11.13
N ALA A 88 -17.61 -7.75 -11.89
CA ALA A 88 -18.36 -7.32 -13.04
C ALA A 88 -17.75 -7.91 -14.31
N GLU A 89 -18.61 -8.45 -15.21
CA GLU A 89 -18.21 -9.06 -16.49
C GLU A 89 -18.09 -8.03 -17.60
N ASP A 90 -18.90 -6.96 -17.55
CA ASP A 90 -19.00 -5.93 -18.58
C ASP A 90 -19.55 -4.64 -17.99
N TRP A 91 -19.29 -3.53 -18.67
CA TRP A 91 -19.80 -2.22 -18.30
C TRP A 91 -19.94 -1.30 -19.50
N THR A 92 -20.84 -0.32 -19.37
CA THR A 92 -21.01 0.75 -20.37
C THR A 92 -21.18 2.09 -19.67
N VAL A 93 -20.77 3.17 -20.35
CA VAL A 93 -20.91 4.55 -19.87
C VAL A 93 -21.77 5.34 -20.84
N SER A 94 -22.64 6.21 -20.30
CA SER A 94 -23.44 7.15 -21.08
C SER A 94 -22.55 8.23 -21.72
N ALA A 95 -23.03 8.85 -22.81
CA ALA A 95 -22.26 9.86 -23.53
C ALA A 95 -21.95 11.13 -22.72
N ASP A 96 -22.71 11.41 -21.67
CA ASP A 96 -22.48 12.51 -20.74
C ASP A 96 -21.61 12.12 -19.53
N GLY A 97 -21.18 10.84 -19.45
CA GLY A 97 -20.36 10.33 -18.36
C GLY A 97 -21.06 10.20 -17.00
N LEU A 98 -22.38 10.43 -16.95
CA LEU A 98 -23.13 10.48 -15.68
C LEU A 98 -23.78 9.15 -15.28
N THR A 99 -23.82 8.18 -16.19
CA THR A 99 -24.45 6.88 -15.93
C THR A 99 -23.53 5.75 -16.36
N TRP A 100 -23.26 4.82 -15.44
CA TRP A 100 -22.49 3.61 -15.69
C TRP A 100 -23.35 2.39 -15.41
N ASP A 101 -23.50 1.51 -16.39
CA ASP A 101 -24.20 0.23 -16.26
C ASP A 101 -23.18 -0.90 -16.11
N PHE A 102 -23.31 -1.70 -15.06
CA PHE A 102 -22.45 -2.87 -14.80
C PHE A 102 -23.26 -4.15 -14.90
N THR A 103 -22.71 -5.14 -15.60
CA THR A 103 -23.20 -6.52 -15.60
C THR A 103 -22.36 -7.36 -14.64
N LEU A 104 -22.98 -7.93 -13.61
CA LEU A 104 -22.32 -8.72 -12.58
C LEU A 104 -22.29 -10.20 -12.95
N ARG A 105 -21.28 -10.91 -12.48
CA ARG A 105 -21.23 -12.36 -12.51
C ARG A 105 -22.40 -12.95 -11.71
N SER A 106 -23.01 -14.00 -12.25
CA SER A 106 -24.15 -14.69 -11.63
C SER A 106 -23.78 -15.98 -10.88
N ASP A 107 -22.50 -16.40 -10.94
CA ASP A 107 -21.97 -17.64 -10.39
C ASP A 107 -21.12 -17.44 -9.12
N VAL A 108 -21.07 -16.21 -8.60
CA VAL A 108 -20.28 -15.85 -7.41
C VAL A 108 -21.18 -15.80 -6.16
N VAL A 109 -20.67 -16.38 -5.08
CA VAL A 109 -21.30 -16.32 -3.74
C VAL A 109 -20.27 -15.84 -2.72
N PHE A 110 -20.73 -15.09 -1.73
CA PHE A 110 -19.92 -14.75 -0.57
C PHE A 110 -19.68 -15.98 0.31
N THR A 111 -18.65 -15.93 1.14
CA THR A 111 -18.29 -17.05 2.03
C THR A 111 -19.33 -17.35 3.11
N ASP A 112 -20.33 -16.48 3.32
CA ASP A 112 -21.51 -16.74 4.14
C ASP A 112 -22.67 -17.43 3.37
N GLY A 113 -22.48 -17.69 2.07
CA GLY A 113 -23.46 -18.33 1.19
C GLY A 113 -24.47 -17.37 0.57
N THR A 114 -24.40 -16.06 0.81
CA THR A 114 -25.24 -15.09 0.11
C THR A 114 -24.72 -14.85 -1.32
N PRO A 115 -25.60 -14.60 -2.32
CA PRO A 115 -25.16 -14.37 -3.69
C PRO A 115 -24.53 -12.97 -3.84
N LEU A 116 -23.57 -12.83 -4.76
CA LEU A 116 -23.18 -11.55 -5.30
C LEU A 116 -24.30 -11.05 -6.22
N ASP A 117 -24.88 -9.89 -5.92
CA ASP A 117 -25.91 -9.26 -6.74
C ASP A 117 -25.83 -7.73 -6.69
N ALA A 118 -26.69 -7.06 -7.44
CA ALA A 118 -26.71 -5.59 -7.50
C ALA A 118 -27.10 -4.93 -6.15
N GLU A 119 -27.83 -5.62 -5.28
CA GLU A 119 -28.10 -5.15 -3.91
C GLU A 119 -26.81 -5.17 -3.06
N ALA A 120 -25.94 -6.15 -3.26
CA ALA A 120 -24.63 -6.18 -2.60
C ALA A 120 -23.77 -5.00 -3.04
N VAL A 121 -23.69 -4.71 -4.34
CA VAL A 121 -22.96 -3.54 -4.85
C VAL A 121 -23.49 -2.24 -4.26
N LYS A 122 -24.81 -2.04 -4.25
CA LYS A 122 -25.45 -0.88 -3.64
C LYS A 122 -25.11 -0.74 -2.16
N ALA A 123 -25.24 -1.82 -1.40
CA ALA A 123 -24.95 -1.82 0.04
C ALA A 123 -23.50 -1.41 0.35
N ASN A 124 -22.54 -1.82 -0.49
CA ASN A 124 -21.12 -1.46 -0.33
C ASN A 124 -20.87 0.02 -0.61
N ILE A 125 -21.46 0.59 -1.67
CA ILE A 125 -21.35 2.03 -1.93
C ILE A 125 -22.00 2.85 -0.80
N GLU A 126 -23.18 2.44 -0.32
CA GLU A 126 -23.85 3.09 0.82
C GLU A 126 -23.02 2.97 2.10
N HIS A 127 -22.34 1.82 2.33
CA HIS A 127 -21.45 1.63 3.47
C HIS A 127 -20.24 2.56 3.40
N LEU A 128 -19.58 2.66 2.24
CA LEU A 128 -18.45 3.58 2.01
C LEU A 128 -18.85 5.05 2.23
N GLN A 129 -20.07 5.44 1.84
CA GLN A 129 -20.57 6.81 1.96
C GLN A 129 -21.19 7.12 3.32
N ASN A 130 -21.43 6.11 4.16
CA ASN A 130 -21.97 6.30 5.50
C ASN A 130 -20.92 6.97 6.41
N PRO A 131 -21.22 8.13 7.02
CA PRO A 131 -20.28 8.81 7.93
C PRO A 131 -19.83 7.93 9.11
N ASP A 132 -20.67 7.00 9.57
CA ASP A 132 -20.36 6.11 10.69
C ASP A 132 -19.28 5.07 10.33
N THR A 133 -19.07 4.78 9.03
CA THR A 133 -17.98 3.92 8.53
C THR A 133 -16.61 4.59 8.68
N MET A 134 -16.56 5.93 8.80
CA MET A 134 -15.33 6.68 8.91
C MET A 134 -14.35 6.39 7.75
N SER A 135 -14.90 6.18 6.55
CA SER A 135 -14.12 5.88 5.35
C SER A 135 -13.31 7.10 4.89
N SER A 136 -12.14 6.87 4.35
CA SER A 136 -11.30 7.91 3.73
C SER A 136 -11.01 7.58 2.26
N THR A 137 -10.08 6.68 1.97
CA THR A 137 -9.68 6.35 0.60
C THR A 137 -10.85 5.81 -0.23
N GLY A 138 -11.62 4.89 0.33
CA GLY A 138 -12.82 4.34 -0.34
C GLY A 138 -13.90 5.40 -0.52
N TYR A 139 -14.16 6.24 0.49
CA TYR A 139 -15.11 7.38 0.35
C TYR A 139 -14.71 8.32 -0.79
N LEU A 140 -13.44 8.75 -0.85
CA LEU A 140 -12.95 9.63 -1.90
C LEU A 140 -13.03 8.98 -3.29
N ALA A 141 -12.92 7.66 -3.36
CA ALA A 141 -13.01 6.90 -4.61
C ALA A 141 -14.43 6.86 -5.21
N VAL A 142 -15.48 6.94 -4.35
CA VAL A 142 -16.89 6.85 -4.77
C VAL A 142 -17.70 8.11 -4.44
N SER A 143 -17.04 9.21 -4.09
CA SER A 143 -17.69 10.45 -3.64
C SER A 143 -18.62 11.08 -4.69
N LYS A 144 -18.37 10.82 -5.98
CA LYS A 144 -19.18 11.29 -7.09
C LYS A 144 -20.38 10.38 -7.39
N VAL A 145 -20.48 9.18 -6.80
CA VAL A 145 -21.62 8.30 -6.95
C VAL A 145 -22.79 8.84 -6.13
N ALA A 146 -23.81 9.32 -6.80
CA ALA A 146 -25.01 9.87 -6.17
C ALA A 146 -26.00 8.77 -5.75
N GLU A 147 -26.11 7.70 -6.55
CA GLU A 147 -27.03 6.59 -6.33
C GLU A 147 -26.55 5.35 -7.08
N VAL A 148 -26.78 4.17 -6.48
CA VAL A 148 -26.72 2.88 -7.20
C VAL A 148 -28.14 2.35 -7.33
N GLU A 149 -28.65 2.29 -8.58
CA GLU A 149 -29.94 1.71 -8.95
C GLU A 149 -29.76 0.20 -9.14
N VAL A 150 -30.57 -0.60 -8.47
CA VAL A 150 -30.70 -2.04 -8.70
C VAL A 150 -31.65 -2.26 -9.85
N VAL A 151 -31.13 -2.50 -11.07
CA VAL A 151 -31.98 -2.74 -12.25
C VAL A 151 -32.59 -4.14 -12.20
N ASP A 152 -31.76 -5.13 -11.88
CA ASP A 152 -32.11 -6.51 -11.53
C ASP A 152 -30.97 -7.16 -10.73
N ALA A 153 -31.02 -8.45 -10.47
CA ALA A 153 -30.03 -9.14 -9.63
C ALA A 153 -28.59 -9.06 -10.18
N THR A 154 -28.42 -8.98 -11.50
CA THR A 154 -27.11 -8.97 -12.17
C THR A 154 -26.75 -7.63 -12.82
N HIS A 155 -27.62 -6.64 -12.73
CA HIS A 155 -27.39 -5.33 -13.33
C HIS A 155 -27.50 -4.21 -12.29
N ALA A 156 -26.36 -3.56 -12.02
CA ALA A 156 -26.24 -2.38 -11.18
C ALA A 156 -25.97 -1.15 -12.04
N ARG A 157 -26.71 -0.07 -11.80
CA ARG A 157 -26.53 1.21 -12.51
C ARG A 157 -26.09 2.28 -11.51
N PHE A 158 -24.94 2.88 -11.78
CA PHE A 158 -24.40 3.99 -11.01
C PHE A 158 -24.84 5.32 -11.65
N HIS A 159 -25.46 6.19 -10.87
CA HIS A 159 -25.75 7.56 -11.22
C HIS A 159 -24.74 8.47 -10.54
N LEU A 160 -24.02 9.27 -11.31
CA LEU A 160 -23.01 10.19 -10.80
C LEU A 160 -23.56 11.61 -10.68
N SER A 161 -23.08 12.35 -9.68
CA SER A 161 -23.38 13.78 -9.52
C SER A 161 -22.65 14.66 -10.53
N GLU A 162 -21.49 14.19 -11.01
CA GLU A 162 -20.64 14.79 -12.05
C GLU A 162 -19.87 13.68 -12.77
N PRO A 163 -19.39 13.90 -14.01
CA PRO A 163 -18.63 12.88 -14.73
C PRO A 163 -17.38 12.45 -13.95
N ASP A 164 -17.07 11.15 -14.02
CA ASP A 164 -15.86 10.58 -13.41
C ASP A 164 -15.20 9.58 -14.36
N SER A 165 -14.17 10.02 -15.07
CA SER A 165 -13.39 9.18 -15.98
C SER A 165 -12.57 8.12 -15.27
N ALA A 166 -12.32 8.29 -13.95
CA ALA A 166 -11.53 7.38 -13.11
C ALA A 166 -12.39 6.41 -12.28
N LEU A 167 -13.70 6.34 -12.51
CA LEU A 167 -14.59 5.46 -11.73
C LEU A 167 -14.15 3.99 -11.78
N LEU A 168 -13.77 3.47 -12.95
CA LEU A 168 -13.32 2.08 -13.07
C LEU A 168 -12.00 1.83 -12.32
N GLU A 169 -11.06 2.77 -12.41
CA GLU A 169 -9.81 2.73 -11.63
C GLU A 169 -10.13 2.73 -10.13
N SER A 170 -11.10 3.55 -9.70
CA SER A 170 -11.59 3.59 -8.32
C SER A 170 -12.21 2.26 -7.88
N LEU A 171 -12.99 1.61 -8.73
CA LEU A 171 -13.68 0.34 -8.46
C LEU A 171 -12.76 -0.89 -8.61
N SER A 172 -11.52 -0.71 -9.05
CA SER A 172 -10.51 -1.77 -9.08
C SER A 172 -9.68 -1.84 -7.78
N MET A 173 -9.79 -0.86 -6.90
CA MET A 173 -8.97 -0.77 -5.69
C MET A 173 -9.51 -1.64 -4.54
N PRO A 174 -8.64 -2.15 -3.64
CA PRO A 174 -9.05 -2.93 -2.47
C PRO A 174 -9.99 -2.18 -1.52
N TRP A 175 -9.89 -0.85 -1.44
CA TRP A 175 -10.72 -0.02 -0.57
C TRP A 175 -12.16 0.16 -1.06
N THR A 176 -12.49 -0.37 -2.23
CA THR A 176 -13.84 -0.41 -2.80
C THR A 176 -14.27 -1.85 -3.11
N ALA A 177 -13.53 -2.83 -2.60
CA ALA A 177 -13.84 -4.25 -2.75
C ALA A 177 -15.20 -4.60 -2.13
N ILE A 178 -15.84 -5.63 -2.64
CA ILE A 178 -17.24 -5.94 -2.32
C ILE A 178 -17.32 -6.91 -1.14
N GLU A 179 -18.04 -6.50 -0.10
CA GLU A 179 -18.38 -7.29 1.08
C GLU A 179 -19.82 -7.79 1.03
N SER A 180 -20.10 -8.90 1.73
CA SER A 180 -21.46 -9.38 1.95
C SER A 180 -22.30 -8.35 2.69
N PRO A 181 -23.50 -7.99 2.18
CA PRO A 181 -24.44 -7.13 2.92
C PRO A 181 -24.82 -7.71 4.30
N ALA A 182 -24.89 -9.04 4.42
CA ALA A 182 -25.13 -9.71 5.70
C ALA A 182 -23.93 -9.57 6.64
N GLY A 183 -22.70 -9.55 6.10
CA GLY A 183 -21.47 -9.24 6.84
C GLY A 183 -21.51 -7.81 7.41
N ILE A 184 -21.73 -6.81 6.56
CA ILE A 184 -21.85 -5.39 6.95
C ILE A 184 -22.94 -5.20 8.00
N ALA A 185 -24.08 -5.87 7.85
CA ALA A 185 -25.23 -5.75 8.77
C ALA A 185 -24.97 -6.30 10.19
N ARG A 186 -23.88 -7.05 10.43
CA ARG A 186 -23.48 -7.48 11.78
C ARG A 186 -23.04 -6.30 12.67
N GLY A 187 -22.69 -5.18 12.04
CA GLY A 187 -22.19 -3.98 12.70
C GLY A 187 -20.66 -3.92 12.71
N MET A 188 -20.13 -2.71 12.98
CA MET A 188 -18.72 -2.38 12.81
C MET A 188 -17.77 -3.32 13.55
N ASP A 189 -18.05 -3.63 14.83
CA ASP A 189 -17.13 -4.44 15.64
C ASP A 189 -16.95 -5.86 15.08
N GLU A 190 -18.06 -6.50 14.67
CA GLU A 190 -18.00 -7.85 14.11
C GLU A 190 -17.46 -7.84 12.68
N ASN A 191 -17.82 -6.85 11.86
CA ASN A 191 -17.33 -6.73 10.50
C ASN A 191 -15.82 -6.40 10.48
N CYS A 192 -15.37 -5.48 11.33
CA CYS A 192 -13.94 -5.19 11.50
C CYS A 192 -13.11 -6.41 11.89
N ALA A 193 -13.67 -7.31 12.70
CA ALA A 193 -12.93 -8.50 13.14
C ALA A 193 -12.82 -9.60 12.08
N ALA A 194 -13.85 -9.76 11.24
CA ALA A 194 -13.92 -10.80 10.22
C ALA A 194 -14.86 -10.39 9.07
N PRO A 195 -14.39 -9.56 8.11
CA PRO A 195 -15.16 -9.22 6.92
C PRO A 195 -15.54 -10.46 6.11
N VAL A 196 -16.67 -10.42 5.44
CA VAL A 196 -17.17 -11.52 4.61
C VAL A 196 -17.09 -11.12 3.15
N GLY A 197 -16.24 -11.79 2.38
CA GLY A 197 -16.02 -11.52 0.96
C GLY A 197 -16.20 -12.73 0.07
N THR A 198 -15.72 -12.57 -1.16
CA THR A 198 -15.72 -13.61 -2.21
C THR A 198 -14.33 -14.19 -2.46
N GLY A 199 -13.31 -13.69 -1.78
CA GLY A 199 -11.89 -13.97 -2.05
C GLY A 199 -11.42 -15.39 -1.79
N PRO A 200 -10.15 -15.69 -2.09
CA PRO A 200 -9.57 -17.05 -2.00
C PRO A 200 -9.45 -17.59 -0.59
N PHE A 201 -9.49 -16.71 0.42
CA PHE A 201 -9.42 -17.12 1.83
C PHE A 201 -10.56 -16.48 2.64
N VAL A 202 -10.80 -17.03 3.82
CA VAL A 202 -11.80 -16.59 4.80
C VAL A 202 -11.11 -16.27 6.10
N VAL A 203 -11.35 -15.11 6.69
CA VAL A 203 -10.82 -14.75 8.01
C VAL A 203 -11.41 -15.69 9.07
N ASP A 204 -10.57 -16.48 9.72
CA ASP A 204 -10.94 -17.40 10.80
C ASP A 204 -10.72 -16.79 12.18
N GLU A 205 -9.52 -16.24 12.42
CA GLU A 205 -9.17 -15.65 13.71
C GLU A 205 -8.23 -14.44 13.53
N TRP A 206 -8.51 -13.37 14.24
CA TRP A 206 -7.59 -12.25 14.42
C TRP A 206 -7.14 -12.15 15.88
N VAL A 207 -5.86 -12.41 16.14
CA VAL A 207 -5.21 -12.21 17.44
C VAL A 207 -4.45 -10.91 17.40
N PRO A 208 -4.96 -9.82 18.01
CA PRO A 208 -4.34 -8.50 17.94
C PRO A 208 -2.86 -8.50 18.34
N GLN A 209 -2.05 -7.74 17.61
CA GLN A 209 -0.60 -7.61 17.75
C GLN A 209 0.20 -8.92 17.53
N GLN A 210 -0.44 -9.93 16.96
CA GLN A 210 0.20 -11.21 16.67
C GLN A 210 -0.02 -11.61 15.21
N GLN A 211 -1.26 -11.97 14.85
CA GLN A 211 -1.56 -12.52 13.54
C GLN A 211 -3.04 -12.50 13.19
N VAL A 212 -3.32 -12.62 11.89
CA VAL A 212 -4.61 -13.02 11.33
C VAL A 212 -4.44 -14.39 10.68
N THR A 213 -5.30 -15.34 11.03
CA THR A 213 -5.37 -16.66 10.42
C THR A 213 -6.54 -16.69 9.43
N MET A 214 -6.27 -17.16 8.23
CA MET A 214 -7.25 -17.26 7.15
C MET A 214 -7.26 -18.69 6.61
N LEU A 215 -8.45 -19.26 6.42
CA LEU A 215 -8.65 -20.60 5.87
C LEU A 215 -9.02 -20.49 4.39
N ARG A 216 -8.67 -21.52 3.62
CA ARG A 216 -9.02 -21.59 2.20
C ARG A 216 -10.54 -21.51 2.00
N ASN A 217 -10.96 -20.73 1.01
CA ASN A 217 -12.32 -20.76 0.48
C ASN A 217 -12.42 -21.87 -0.57
N ASP A 218 -13.00 -23.02 -0.20
CA ASP A 218 -13.12 -24.18 -1.10
C ASP A 218 -14.08 -23.95 -2.28
N ASP A 219 -14.97 -22.96 -2.15
CA ASP A 219 -15.92 -22.58 -3.20
C ASP A 219 -15.40 -21.46 -4.11
N TYR A 220 -14.18 -20.99 -3.88
CA TYR A 220 -13.57 -19.90 -4.67
C TYR A 220 -13.49 -20.25 -6.15
N ARG A 221 -13.84 -19.29 -6.98
CA ARG A 221 -13.74 -19.35 -8.44
C ARG A 221 -13.24 -18.01 -8.95
N THR A 222 -11.90 -17.90 -9.17
CA THR A 222 -11.32 -16.65 -9.61
C THR A 222 -11.87 -16.21 -10.98
N PRO A 223 -12.32 -14.97 -11.11
CA PRO A 223 -12.68 -14.38 -12.39
C PRO A 223 -11.49 -13.79 -13.13
N SER A 224 -10.36 -13.56 -12.46
CA SER A 224 -9.22 -12.85 -13.03
C SER A 224 -8.38 -13.75 -13.94
N ALA A 225 -8.02 -13.21 -15.12
CA ALA A 225 -7.08 -13.87 -16.01
C ALA A 225 -5.61 -13.74 -15.55
N GLN A 226 -5.33 -12.99 -14.51
CA GLN A 226 -4.00 -12.83 -13.93
C GLN A 226 -3.51 -14.12 -13.28
N PHE A 227 -4.41 -14.99 -12.77
CA PHE A 227 -4.06 -16.22 -12.09
C PHE A 227 -4.05 -17.42 -13.03
N GLU A 228 -3.12 -18.36 -12.80
CA GLU A 228 -3.11 -19.67 -13.48
C GLU A 228 -4.17 -20.60 -12.89
N ASN A 229 -4.36 -20.56 -11.57
CA ASN A 229 -5.36 -21.33 -10.85
C ASN A 229 -6.75 -20.67 -10.97
N THR A 230 -7.71 -21.40 -11.51
CA THR A 230 -9.08 -20.92 -11.71
C THR A 230 -10.07 -21.39 -10.64
N GLY A 231 -9.58 -22.03 -9.59
CA GLY A 231 -10.38 -22.59 -8.48
C GLY A 231 -9.85 -22.17 -7.11
N ALA A 232 -10.20 -22.95 -6.09
CA ALA A 232 -9.71 -22.72 -4.73
C ALA A 232 -8.18 -22.67 -4.67
N ALA A 233 -7.62 -21.85 -3.79
CA ALA A 233 -6.19 -21.77 -3.56
C ALA A 233 -5.60 -23.15 -3.22
N HIS A 234 -4.33 -23.39 -3.55
CA HIS A 234 -3.67 -24.67 -3.25
C HIS A 234 -3.36 -24.85 -1.76
N LEU A 235 -3.20 -23.75 -1.03
CA LEU A 235 -2.93 -23.73 0.41
C LEU A 235 -4.20 -24.05 1.21
N ASP A 236 -4.07 -24.70 2.37
CA ASP A 236 -5.18 -24.89 3.31
C ASP A 236 -5.38 -23.67 4.21
N GLU A 237 -4.28 -22.97 4.52
CA GLU A 237 -4.25 -21.89 5.51
C GLU A 237 -3.21 -20.85 5.13
N LEU A 238 -3.56 -19.56 5.38
CA LEU A 238 -2.66 -18.42 5.31
C LEU A 238 -2.60 -17.75 6.68
N VAL A 239 -1.40 -17.66 7.27
CA VAL A 239 -1.16 -16.98 8.54
C VAL A 239 -0.43 -15.67 8.27
N TRP A 240 -1.06 -14.54 8.59
CA TRP A 240 -0.53 -13.20 8.41
C TRP A 240 -0.01 -12.66 9.74
N ARG A 241 1.31 -12.61 9.93
CA ARG A 241 1.97 -12.22 11.18
C ARG A 241 2.44 -10.77 11.15
N PHE A 242 2.27 -10.07 12.27
CA PHE A 242 2.75 -8.70 12.46
C PHE A 242 4.12 -8.72 13.14
N ILE A 243 5.20 -8.47 12.40
CA ILE A 243 6.60 -8.43 12.89
C ILE A 243 7.23 -7.11 12.45
N PRO A 244 7.11 -6.03 13.22
CA PRO A 244 7.55 -4.69 12.81
C PRO A 244 9.05 -4.54 12.56
N ASP A 245 9.90 -5.30 13.29
CA ASP A 245 11.35 -5.22 13.16
C ASP A 245 11.87 -6.00 11.95
N ALA A 246 12.49 -5.30 10.97
CA ALA A 246 12.95 -5.87 9.72
C ALA A 246 14.01 -6.97 9.89
N ALA A 247 14.93 -6.83 10.87
CA ALA A 247 15.95 -7.85 11.11
C ALA A 247 15.32 -9.13 11.68
N THR A 248 14.30 -9.00 12.52
CA THR A 248 13.53 -10.14 13.05
C THR A 248 12.77 -10.84 11.94
N ARG A 249 12.11 -10.10 11.01
CA ARG A 249 11.45 -10.68 9.83
C ARG A 249 12.44 -11.45 8.96
N GLN A 250 13.60 -10.85 8.65
CA GLN A 250 14.65 -11.50 7.86
C GLN A 250 15.19 -12.77 8.53
N ALA A 251 15.37 -12.77 9.87
CA ALA A 251 15.78 -13.94 10.60
C ALA A 251 14.73 -15.07 10.56
N ALA A 252 13.44 -14.73 10.69
CA ALA A 252 12.33 -15.67 10.58
C ALA A 252 12.24 -16.30 9.17
N LEU A 253 12.43 -15.51 8.10
CA LEU A 253 12.50 -16.02 6.72
C LEU A 253 13.70 -16.97 6.54
N THR A 254 14.88 -16.54 7.01
CA THR A 254 16.11 -17.33 6.86
C THR A 254 16.05 -18.66 7.64
N SER A 255 15.36 -18.69 8.79
CA SER A 255 15.16 -19.93 9.56
C SER A 255 14.05 -20.82 9.00
N GLY A 256 13.21 -20.33 8.08
CA GLY A 256 12.03 -21.04 7.57
C GLY A 256 10.84 -20.99 8.52
N GLU A 257 10.81 -20.08 9.50
CA GLU A 257 9.65 -19.84 10.36
C GLU A 257 8.54 -19.10 9.63
N VAL A 258 8.90 -18.28 8.64
CA VAL A 258 7.98 -17.62 7.71
C VAL A 258 8.41 -17.89 6.27
N HIS A 259 7.46 -17.79 5.33
CA HIS A 259 7.70 -18.08 3.91
C HIS A 259 7.85 -16.82 3.07
N VAL A 260 7.17 -15.75 3.45
CA VAL A 260 7.18 -14.47 2.74
C VAL A 260 7.31 -13.32 3.74
N ILE A 261 8.13 -12.34 3.40
CA ILE A 261 8.22 -11.07 4.15
C ILE A 261 8.08 -9.89 3.22
N ASP A 262 7.52 -8.80 3.70
CA ASP A 262 7.53 -7.48 3.04
C ASP A 262 8.57 -6.54 3.68
N ASN A 263 8.75 -5.37 3.07
CA ASN A 263 9.60 -4.29 3.55
C ASN A 263 10.98 -4.78 4.08
N PRO A 264 11.72 -5.65 3.33
CA PRO A 264 13.05 -6.06 3.70
C PRO A 264 14.02 -4.87 3.67
N LEU A 265 15.14 -4.97 4.37
CA LEU A 265 16.20 -3.96 4.24
C LEU A 265 16.80 -4.00 2.83
N PRO A 266 17.24 -2.86 2.26
CA PRO A 266 17.90 -2.84 0.95
C PRO A 266 19.08 -3.80 0.83
N SER A 267 19.85 -4.00 1.91
CA SER A 267 20.94 -4.99 1.96
C SER A 267 20.45 -6.43 1.81
N ASP A 268 19.28 -6.75 2.36
CA ASP A 268 18.70 -8.10 2.30
C ASP A 268 18.14 -8.38 0.90
N ILE A 269 17.57 -7.36 0.24
CA ILE A 269 17.15 -7.43 -1.17
C ILE A 269 18.36 -7.73 -2.06
N VAL A 270 19.44 -6.97 -1.92
CA VAL A 270 20.67 -7.18 -2.69
C VAL A 270 21.28 -8.57 -2.42
N ALA A 271 21.21 -9.05 -1.18
CA ALA A 271 21.67 -10.39 -0.83
C ALA A 271 20.80 -11.49 -1.46
N ALA A 272 19.48 -11.32 -1.46
CA ALA A 272 18.54 -12.24 -2.12
C ALA A 272 18.76 -12.29 -3.64
N GLN A 273 18.94 -11.14 -4.29
CA GLN A 273 19.21 -11.05 -5.74
C GLN A 273 20.55 -11.72 -6.13
N ALA A 274 21.49 -11.83 -5.21
CA ALA A 274 22.79 -12.47 -5.43
C ALA A 274 22.83 -13.96 -5.09
N GLY A 275 21.77 -14.49 -4.47
CA GLY A 275 21.63 -15.89 -4.02
C GLY A 275 20.55 -16.64 -4.78
N ASP A 276 20.40 -17.94 -4.49
CA ASP A 276 19.43 -18.82 -5.17
C ASP A 276 18.37 -19.39 -4.17
N GLU A 277 18.47 -19.09 -2.87
CA GLU A 277 17.59 -19.68 -1.84
C GLU A 277 16.38 -18.82 -1.50
N ILE A 278 16.48 -17.50 -1.72
CA ILE A 278 15.43 -16.52 -1.44
C ILE A 278 15.12 -15.80 -2.74
N GLU A 279 13.88 -15.90 -3.17
CA GLU A 279 13.36 -15.16 -4.32
C GLU A 279 13.03 -13.72 -3.92
N HIS A 280 13.31 -12.77 -4.80
CA HIS A 280 12.93 -11.37 -4.65
C HIS A 280 11.85 -11.03 -5.67
N LEU A 281 10.66 -10.68 -5.18
CA LEU A 281 9.58 -10.11 -5.96
C LEU A 281 9.59 -8.59 -5.78
N ASP A 282 9.45 -7.90 -6.89
CA ASP A 282 9.56 -6.45 -7.03
C ASP A 282 8.31 -5.92 -7.74
N ALA A 283 7.48 -5.18 -7.03
CA ALA A 283 6.19 -4.72 -7.53
C ALA A 283 6.02 -3.20 -7.38
N PRO A 284 5.91 -2.45 -8.50
CA PRO A 284 5.69 -1.01 -8.44
C PRO A 284 4.30 -0.70 -7.91
N ARG A 285 4.21 0.18 -6.91
CA ARG A 285 2.93 0.69 -6.40
C ARG A 285 2.48 1.87 -7.23
N PRO A 286 1.22 1.86 -7.70
CA PRO A 286 0.67 2.95 -8.49
C PRO A 286 0.38 4.19 -7.64
N GLY A 287 0.11 5.29 -8.32
CA GLY A 287 -0.27 6.55 -7.72
C GLY A 287 0.87 7.53 -7.56
N SER A 288 0.99 8.14 -6.39
CA SER A 288 2.04 9.13 -6.15
C SER A 288 3.40 8.48 -5.83
N VAL A 289 4.48 9.23 -6.02
CA VAL A 289 5.82 8.84 -5.56
C VAL A 289 5.97 9.01 -4.04
N ASN A 290 7.01 8.42 -3.44
CA ASN A 290 7.50 8.86 -2.14
C ASN A 290 8.05 10.27 -2.28
N ARG A 291 7.60 11.17 -1.41
CA ARG A 291 7.85 12.61 -1.54
C ARG A 291 7.79 13.32 -0.19
N ILE A 292 8.36 14.50 -0.13
CA ILE A 292 8.11 15.47 0.94
C ILE A 292 7.14 16.53 0.40
N GLU A 293 6.05 16.78 1.11
CA GLU A 293 5.11 17.86 0.84
C GLU A 293 5.37 19.02 1.78
N LEU A 294 5.41 20.24 1.22
CA LEU A 294 5.62 21.49 1.93
C LEU A 294 4.29 22.20 2.08
N ASN A 295 3.89 22.52 3.30
CA ASN A 295 2.61 23.13 3.62
C ASN A 295 2.57 24.60 3.20
N ALA A 296 2.02 24.88 2.02
CA ALA A 296 1.88 26.22 1.46
C ALA A 296 0.81 27.08 2.17
N GLY A 297 -0.01 26.50 3.02
CA GLY A 297 -1.05 27.19 3.78
C GLY A 297 -0.53 27.99 4.98
N GLN A 298 0.74 27.83 5.35
CA GLN A 298 1.33 28.53 6.51
C GLN A 298 2.81 28.86 6.32
N ALA A 299 3.26 29.88 7.08
CA ALA A 299 4.68 30.24 7.11
C ALA A 299 5.53 29.10 7.69
N PRO A 300 6.77 28.89 7.17
CA PRO A 300 7.46 29.75 6.20
C PRO A 300 7.14 29.40 4.74
N PHE A 301 6.42 28.32 4.47
CA PHE A 301 6.17 27.80 3.13
C PHE A 301 4.98 28.44 2.39
N ASP A 302 4.32 29.45 2.97
CA ASP A 302 3.40 30.33 2.25
C ASP A 302 4.11 31.19 1.17
N ASP A 303 5.44 31.37 1.27
CA ASP A 303 6.27 32.03 0.27
C ASP A 303 6.93 30.99 -0.67
N ILE A 304 6.60 31.02 -1.96
CA ILE A 304 7.13 30.09 -2.98
C ILE A 304 8.67 30.09 -3.04
N ARG A 305 9.32 31.24 -2.78
CA ARG A 305 10.78 31.32 -2.77
C ARG A 305 11.40 30.48 -1.65
N VAL A 306 10.73 30.39 -0.52
CA VAL A 306 11.18 29.54 0.60
C VAL A 306 10.99 28.07 0.27
N ARG A 307 9.89 27.70 -0.41
CA ARG A 307 9.69 26.32 -0.90
C ARG A 307 10.74 25.91 -1.92
N GLU A 308 10.99 26.77 -2.92
CA GLU A 308 12.03 26.54 -3.92
C GLU A 308 13.42 26.43 -3.27
N ALA A 309 13.73 27.29 -2.30
CA ALA A 309 15.00 27.23 -1.57
C ALA A 309 15.18 25.90 -0.83
N PHE A 310 14.13 25.40 -0.16
CA PHE A 310 14.15 24.10 0.48
C PHE A 310 14.44 22.98 -0.53
N ILE A 311 13.72 22.92 -1.64
CA ILE A 311 13.90 21.89 -2.67
C ILE A 311 15.32 21.91 -3.27
N ARG A 312 15.88 23.12 -3.52
CA ARG A 312 17.23 23.28 -4.07
C ARG A 312 18.34 22.93 -3.08
N ALA A 313 18.08 23.00 -1.77
CA ALA A 313 19.06 22.66 -0.73
C ALA A 313 19.02 21.17 -0.35
N ALA A 314 17.90 20.49 -0.54
CA ALA A 314 17.63 19.15 -0.02
C ALA A 314 18.61 18.05 -0.48
N ASP A 315 19.05 18.08 -1.76
CA ASP A 315 20.00 17.11 -2.38
C ASP A 315 19.75 15.63 -1.99
N PRO A 316 18.61 15.02 -2.34
CA PRO A 316 18.28 13.67 -1.92
C PRO A 316 19.07 12.57 -2.67
N ASN A 317 19.66 12.90 -3.85
CA ASN A 317 20.25 11.90 -4.75
C ASN A 317 21.34 11.04 -4.09
N PRO A 318 22.36 11.60 -3.39
CA PRO A 318 23.40 10.78 -2.74
C PRO A 318 22.84 9.85 -1.67
N GLY A 319 21.78 10.27 -0.95
CA GLY A 319 21.11 9.45 0.04
C GLY A 319 20.33 8.31 -0.59
N ILE A 320 19.55 8.58 -1.64
CA ILE A 320 18.82 7.52 -2.36
C ILE A 320 19.79 6.49 -2.90
N GLU A 321 20.89 6.91 -3.55
CA GLU A 321 21.90 6.00 -4.09
C GLU A 321 22.55 5.14 -3.01
N SER A 322 23.00 5.76 -1.89
CA SER A 322 23.77 5.06 -0.86
C SER A 322 22.93 4.25 0.12
N LEU A 323 21.71 4.67 0.44
CA LEU A 323 20.85 4.02 1.44
C LEU A 323 20.00 2.89 0.83
N TYR A 324 19.56 3.07 -0.41
CA TYR A 324 18.72 2.07 -1.07
C TYR A 324 19.49 1.07 -1.93
N LEU A 325 20.81 1.27 -2.15
CA LEU A 325 21.68 0.31 -2.85
C LEU A 325 21.17 -0.10 -4.24
N GLY A 326 20.40 0.77 -4.91
CA GLY A 326 19.78 0.50 -6.21
C GLY A 326 18.37 -0.12 -6.14
N THR A 327 17.81 -0.35 -4.96
CA THR A 327 16.43 -0.89 -4.79
C THR A 327 15.35 0.18 -4.85
N ALA A 328 15.70 1.46 -4.92
CA ALA A 328 14.76 2.55 -5.16
C ALA A 328 15.21 3.39 -6.36
N LYS A 329 14.26 3.80 -7.18
CA LYS A 329 14.47 4.61 -8.37
C LYS A 329 14.10 6.07 -8.08
N ARG A 330 15.05 7.00 -8.27
CA ARG A 330 14.81 8.44 -8.14
C ARG A 330 13.67 8.90 -9.06
N SER A 331 12.77 9.69 -8.52
CA SER A 331 11.65 10.28 -9.26
C SER A 331 11.71 11.80 -9.28
N TYR A 332 11.25 12.40 -10.39
CA TYR A 332 11.10 13.85 -10.60
C TYR A 332 9.67 14.18 -11.06
N SER A 333 8.72 13.33 -10.71
CA SER A 333 7.32 13.39 -11.07
C SER A 333 6.45 13.36 -9.81
N PRO A 334 5.26 13.95 -9.79
CA PRO A 334 4.31 13.74 -8.70
C PRO A 334 3.63 12.36 -8.77
N LEU A 335 3.68 11.70 -9.95
CA LEU A 335 3.17 10.35 -10.18
C LEU A 335 4.30 9.32 -10.25
N GLY A 336 4.03 8.10 -9.82
CA GLY A 336 4.92 6.95 -10.00
C GLY A 336 5.18 6.66 -11.47
N SER A 337 6.39 6.20 -11.81
CA SER A 337 6.76 5.91 -13.21
C SER A 337 6.01 4.72 -13.82
N SER A 338 5.25 3.96 -13.03
CA SER A 338 4.30 2.93 -13.48
C SER A 338 2.98 3.50 -13.99
N GLU A 339 2.67 4.77 -13.71
CA GLU A 339 1.45 5.39 -14.21
C GLU A 339 1.63 5.87 -15.66
N PRO A 340 0.76 5.46 -16.60
CA PRO A 340 0.91 5.78 -18.02
C PRO A 340 0.97 7.27 -18.34
N MET A 341 0.31 8.11 -17.52
CA MET A 341 0.23 9.57 -17.72
C MET A 341 1.28 10.35 -16.91
N ALA A 342 2.31 9.67 -16.33
CA ALA A 342 3.34 10.34 -15.54
C ALA A 342 4.22 11.28 -16.40
N VAL A 343 4.44 12.50 -15.91
CA VAL A 343 5.34 13.51 -16.49
C VAL A 343 6.43 13.84 -15.50
N SER A 344 7.68 13.93 -15.96
CA SER A 344 8.85 14.15 -15.13
C SER A 344 9.61 15.40 -15.58
N ASP A 345 10.04 16.25 -14.63
CA ASP A 345 10.89 17.40 -14.89
C ASP A 345 12.06 17.48 -13.89
N GLU A 346 13.17 16.84 -14.25
CA GLU A 346 14.39 16.85 -13.45
C GLU A 346 14.99 18.26 -13.26
N SER A 347 14.75 19.17 -14.21
CA SER A 347 15.40 20.50 -14.21
C SER A 347 14.96 21.37 -13.04
N LEU A 348 13.75 21.15 -12.51
CA LEU A 348 13.21 21.88 -11.35
C LEU A 348 13.88 21.46 -10.03
N PHE A 349 14.48 20.26 -9.98
CA PHE A 349 15.00 19.63 -8.77
C PHE A 349 16.55 19.56 -8.72
N ALA A 350 17.21 20.36 -9.53
CA ALA A 350 18.67 20.48 -9.48
C ALA A 350 19.11 21.10 -8.15
N THR A 351 20.04 20.44 -7.45
CA THR A 351 20.63 20.95 -6.21
C THR A 351 21.44 22.21 -6.51
N ASP A 352 21.13 23.32 -5.82
CA ASP A 352 21.81 24.61 -5.93
C ASP A 352 21.73 25.38 -4.61
N THR A 353 22.70 25.20 -3.74
CA THR A 353 22.76 25.86 -2.43
C THR A 353 22.99 27.37 -2.52
N ASP A 354 23.62 27.88 -3.59
CA ASP A 354 23.80 29.30 -3.79
C ASP A 354 22.48 29.98 -4.18
N ALA A 355 21.72 29.34 -5.10
CA ALA A 355 20.37 29.79 -5.43
C ALA A 355 19.42 29.70 -4.21
N ALA A 356 19.48 28.63 -3.42
CA ALA A 356 18.70 28.49 -2.19
C ALA A 356 18.97 29.65 -1.21
N ASN A 357 20.24 29.97 -0.98
CA ASN A 357 20.62 31.12 -0.12
C ASN A 357 20.10 32.44 -0.69
N ALA A 358 20.19 32.68 -1.99
CA ALA A 358 19.71 33.91 -2.63
C ALA A 358 18.18 34.05 -2.48
N LEU A 359 17.42 32.98 -2.72
CA LEU A 359 15.97 32.97 -2.55
C LEU A 359 15.54 33.26 -1.10
N LEU A 360 16.25 32.71 -0.12
CA LEU A 360 15.99 32.98 1.30
C LEU A 360 16.29 34.44 1.65
N ASP A 361 17.37 35.03 1.09
CA ASP A 361 17.69 36.46 1.27
C ASP A 361 16.61 37.36 0.65
N GLU A 362 16.14 37.03 -0.57
CA GLU A 362 15.05 37.75 -1.25
C GLU A 362 13.71 37.61 -0.51
N ALA A 363 13.48 36.46 0.14
CA ALA A 363 12.30 36.23 0.98
C ALA A 363 12.40 36.95 2.35
N GLY A 364 13.56 37.57 2.67
CA GLY A 364 13.78 38.37 3.88
C GLY A 364 14.33 37.57 5.07
N TRP A 365 14.76 36.32 4.88
CA TRP A 365 15.40 35.51 5.91
C TRP A 365 16.90 35.78 5.98
N THR A 366 17.30 37.00 6.34
CA THR A 366 18.68 37.48 6.23
C THR A 366 19.47 37.44 7.53
N GLU A 367 18.80 37.44 8.68
CA GLU A 367 19.45 37.34 9.99
C GLU A 367 19.74 35.88 10.33
N LYS A 368 20.73 35.61 11.18
CA LYS A 368 21.02 34.30 11.73
C LYS A 368 21.16 34.37 13.25
N ASP A 369 20.65 33.36 13.93
CA ASP A 369 20.84 33.21 15.37
C ASP A 369 22.21 32.57 15.72
N ALA A 370 22.43 32.30 17.02
CA ALA A 370 23.70 31.73 17.51
C ALA A 370 23.96 30.29 16.97
N ASP A 371 22.91 29.59 16.57
CA ASP A 371 23.00 28.23 16.02
C ASP A 371 23.15 28.22 14.50
N GLY A 372 23.12 29.40 13.85
CA GLY A 372 23.22 29.56 12.41
C GLY A 372 21.87 29.47 11.68
N VAL A 373 20.76 29.28 12.39
CA VAL A 373 19.42 29.25 11.82
C VAL A 373 19.02 30.64 11.35
N ARG A 374 18.45 30.71 10.14
CA ARG A 374 17.95 31.97 9.58
C ARG A 374 16.75 32.51 10.35
N MET A 375 16.66 33.84 10.41
CA MET A 375 15.60 34.54 11.12
C MET A 375 14.99 35.65 10.25
N LYS A 376 13.68 35.86 10.46
CA LYS A 376 12.91 36.95 9.87
C LYS A 376 11.92 37.48 10.91
N ASP A 377 11.89 38.77 11.16
CA ASP A 377 10.99 39.44 12.15
C ASP A 377 11.03 38.78 13.54
N GLY A 378 12.23 38.35 13.98
CA GLY A 378 12.44 37.67 15.26
C GLY A 378 11.98 36.21 15.33
N LYS A 379 11.54 35.61 14.22
CA LYS A 379 11.14 34.19 14.12
C LYS A 379 12.23 33.37 13.45
N ARG A 380 12.47 32.17 13.95
CA ARG A 380 13.38 31.16 13.33
C ARG A 380 12.73 30.58 12.09
N LEU A 381 13.56 30.21 11.12
CA LEU A 381 13.17 29.44 9.95
C LEU A 381 13.05 27.93 10.33
N THR A 382 11.98 27.61 11.05
CA THR A 382 11.73 26.28 11.58
C THR A 382 10.76 25.52 10.72
N VAL A 383 11.02 24.21 10.50
CA VAL A 383 10.20 23.27 9.73
C VAL A 383 9.92 22.06 10.62
N ARG A 384 8.69 21.95 11.14
CA ARG A 384 8.23 20.73 11.85
C ARG A 384 7.93 19.66 10.82
N PHE A 385 8.54 18.49 11.00
CA PHE A 385 8.41 17.38 10.07
C PHE A 385 8.09 16.08 10.85
N PRO A 386 6.80 15.78 11.08
CA PRO A 386 6.39 14.51 11.67
C PRO A 386 6.67 13.36 10.68
N VAL A 387 7.31 12.31 11.16
CA VAL A 387 7.66 11.11 10.39
C VAL A 387 6.93 9.92 11.00
N SER A 388 6.05 9.28 10.22
CA SER A 388 5.37 8.06 10.66
C SER A 388 6.33 6.87 10.66
N THR A 389 6.63 6.32 11.84
CA THR A 389 7.52 5.16 12.00
C THR A 389 6.93 3.86 11.44
N ASN A 390 5.63 3.84 11.16
CA ASN A 390 4.92 2.69 10.61
C ASN A 390 4.84 2.70 9.07
N GLN A 391 5.04 3.87 8.44
CA GLN A 391 4.97 4.04 6.99
C GLN A 391 6.34 4.28 6.35
N SER A 392 7.32 4.74 7.14
CA SER A 392 8.66 5.05 6.65
C SER A 392 9.65 3.95 7.01
N VAL A 393 10.24 3.33 6.00
CA VAL A 393 11.32 2.34 6.20
C VAL A 393 12.58 3.01 6.77
N ALA A 394 13.49 2.24 7.37
CA ALA A 394 14.71 2.78 8.01
C ALA A 394 15.61 3.59 7.04
N ALA A 395 15.69 3.17 5.78
CA ALA A 395 16.43 3.90 4.75
C ALA A 395 15.81 5.29 4.48
N GLU A 396 14.50 5.40 4.48
CA GLU A 396 13.79 6.67 4.29
C GLU A 396 14.00 7.61 5.48
N GLN A 397 13.94 7.09 6.70
CA GLN A 397 14.23 7.89 7.90
C GLN A 397 15.66 8.46 7.85
N SER A 398 16.64 7.65 7.44
CA SER A 398 18.03 8.10 7.25
C SER A 398 18.17 9.12 6.11
N LEU A 399 17.36 9.00 5.05
CA LEU A 399 17.31 9.99 3.97
C LEU A 399 16.78 11.34 4.49
N PHE A 400 15.76 11.34 5.34
CA PHE A 400 15.25 12.59 5.97
C PHE A 400 16.29 13.22 6.88
N GLU A 401 17.08 12.45 7.63
CA GLU A 401 18.20 12.98 8.43
C GLU A 401 19.29 13.63 7.56
N GLN A 402 19.59 13.03 6.39
CA GLN A 402 20.51 13.64 5.44
C GLN A 402 19.96 14.95 4.88
N ILE A 403 18.69 14.99 4.46
CA ILE A 403 18.02 16.21 3.99
C ILE A 403 18.03 17.28 5.10
N GLN A 404 17.71 16.92 6.36
CA GLN A 404 17.81 17.82 7.51
C GLN A 404 19.19 18.47 7.63
N ALA A 405 20.27 17.68 7.45
CA ALA A 405 21.63 18.18 7.52
C ALA A 405 21.95 19.15 6.37
N ASN A 406 21.46 18.89 5.15
CA ASN A 406 21.62 19.76 4.00
C ASN A 406 20.86 21.07 4.18
N GLU A 407 19.64 21.02 4.69
CA GLU A 407 18.81 22.18 4.98
C GLU A 407 19.42 23.08 6.07
N ALA A 408 20.04 22.48 7.09
CA ALA A 408 20.75 23.23 8.14
C ALA A 408 21.94 24.03 7.57
N ALA A 409 22.58 23.57 6.51
CA ALA A 409 23.71 24.28 5.88
C ALA A 409 23.28 25.62 5.25
N VAL A 410 22.03 25.75 4.79
CA VAL A 410 21.46 26.99 4.26
C VAL A 410 20.66 27.79 5.32
N GLY A 411 20.43 27.20 6.51
CA GLY A 411 19.88 27.89 7.68
C GLY A 411 18.43 27.55 8.03
N PHE A 412 17.87 26.46 7.52
CA PHE A 412 16.63 25.89 8.06
C PHE A 412 16.87 25.13 9.37
N ASP A 413 15.89 25.16 10.26
CA ASP A 413 15.79 24.36 11.48
C ASP A 413 14.73 23.27 11.25
N VAL A 414 15.10 22.19 10.55
CA VAL A 414 14.20 21.05 10.28
C VAL A 414 14.12 20.18 11.53
N GLN A 415 12.92 20.00 12.07
CA GLN A 415 12.65 19.23 13.28
C GLN A 415 11.94 17.93 12.93
N LEU A 416 12.71 16.86 12.72
CA LEU A 416 12.19 15.50 12.52
C LEU A 416 11.59 14.98 13.82
N SER A 417 10.35 14.55 13.78
CA SER A 417 9.62 14.02 14.93
C SER A 417 9.05 12.62 14.59
N PRO A 418 9.80 11.53 14.90
CA PRO A 418 9.28 10.17 14.72
C PRO A 418 8.08 9.94 15.64
N VAL A 419 6.95 9.53 15.08
CA VAL A 419 5.68 9.25 15.79
C VAL A 419 5.00 8.02 15.21
N ASP A 420 4.12 7.38 15.99
CA ASP A 420 3.25 6.32 15.48
C ASP A 420 2.20 6.89 14.51
N LEU A 421 1.57 6.00 13.71
CA LEU A 421 0.64 6.39 12.67
C LEU A 421 -0.58 7.16 13.20
N GLY A 422 -1.13 6.76 14.36
CA GLY A 422 -2.28 7.45 14.95
C GLY A 422 -1.94 8.87 15.40
N THR A 423 -0.78 9.04 16.04
CA THR A 423 -0.24 10.36 16.41
C THR A 423 0.05 11.21 15.16
N TRP A 424 0.58 10.61 14.10
CA TRP A 424 0.85 11.28 12.83
C TRP A 424 -0.43 11.89 12.24
N TYR A 425 -1.53 11.13 12.16
CA TYR A 425 -2.82 11.66 11.71
C TYR A 425 -3.34 12.78 12.60
N GLY A 426 -3.14 12.68 13.93
CA GLY A 426 -3.51 13.74 14.86
C GLY A 426 -2.76 15.05 14.60
N VAL A 427 -1.43 14.97 14.38
CA VAL A 427 -0.59 16.15 14.04
C VAL A 427 -1.03 16.80 12.73
N LEU A 428 -1.38 16.00 11.71
CA LEU A 428 -1.91 16.50 10.45
C LEU A 428 -3.26 17.22 10.67
N GLY A 429 -4.19 16.59 11.38
CA GLY A 429 -5.51 17.17 11.66
C GLY A 429 -5.45 18.51 12.42
N GLU A 430 -4.40 18.72 13.23
CA GLU A 430 -4.13 19.98 13.93
C GLU A 430 -3.40 21.02 13.06
N GLY A 431 -2.95 20.67 11.84
CA GLY A 431 -2.10 21.52 11.00
C GLY A 431 -0.74 21.82 11.61
N ALA A 432 -0.25 20.95 12.51
CA ALA A 432 0.96 21.21 13.31
C ALA A 432 2.24 20.75 12.59
N TYR A 433 2.36 21.00 11.28
CA TYR A 433 3.49 20.62 10.44
C TYR A 433 3.75 21.67 9.35
N GLU A 434 5.00 21.86 8.96
CA GLU A 434 5.42 22.60 7.78
C GLU A 434 5.82 21.66 6.63
N ALA A 435 6.38 20.49 6.93
CA ALA A 435 6.70 19.46 5.96
C ALA A 435 6.17 18.09 6.41
N VAL A 436 5.82 17.22 5.47
CA VAL A 436 5.38 15.84 5.75
C VAL A 436 5.77 14.91 4.62
N SER A 437 6.08 13.65 4.94
CA SER A 437 6.12 12.57 3.95
C SER A 437 4.83 11.75 4.06
N ALA A 438 4.13 11.61 2.97
CA ALA A 438 2.84 10.94 2.92
C ALA A 438 2.68 10.20 1.59
N PRO A 439 3.21 8.98 1.46
CA PRO A 439 2.96 8.16 0.28
C PRO A 439 1.46 7.92 0.13
N TYR A 440 0.96 8.00 -1.09
CA TYR A 440 -0.46 7.78 -1.38
C TYR A 440 -0.60 6.79 -2.54
N THR A 441 -1.18 5.65 -2.27
CA THR A 441 -1.44 4.61 -3.25
C THR A 441 -2.86 4.77 -3.79
N ARG A 442 -2.98 5.02 -5.07
CA ARG A 442 -4.23 5.06 -5.82
C ARG A 442 -3.90 4.85 -7.28
N VAL A 443 -4.63 4.00 -7.96
CA VAL A 443 -4.45 3.80 -9.39
C VAL A 443 -4.89 5.01 -10.20
N GLY A 444 -4.15 5.30 -11.27
CA GLY A 444 -4.49 6.34 -12.23
C GLY A 444 -4.06 7.76 -11.83
N ALA A 445 -4.08 8.64 -12.82
CA ALA A 445 -3.66 10.03 -12.66
C ALA A 445 -4.64 10.88 -11.83
N GLU A 446 -5.86 10.39 -11.57
CA GLU A 446 -6.83 11.05 -10.68
C GLU A 446 -6.30 11.22 -9.24
N VAL A 447 -5.26 10.48 -8.86
CA VAL A 447 -4.57 10.71 -7.59
C VAL A 447 -4.10 12.16 -7.45
N LEU A 448 -3.79 12.86 -8.55
CA LEU A 448 -3.42 14.28 -8.53
C LEU A 448 -4.55 15.17 -8.02
N ARG A 449 -5.81 14.87 -8.41
CA ARG A 449 -6.97 15.60 -7.90
C ARG A 449 -7.14 15.37 -6.39
N VAL A 450 -7.03 14.12 -5.97
CA VAL A 450 -7.11 13.77 -4.54
C VAL A 450 -6.04 14.47 -3.72
N LEU A 451 -4.84 14.64 -4.25
CA LEU A 451 -3.70 15.19 -3.49
C LEU A 451 -3.56 16.72 -3.58
N TYR A 452 -3.99 17.34 -4.70
CA TYR A 452 -3.62 18.74 -4.97
C TYR A 452 -4.80 19.65 -5.31
N HIS A 453 -6.02 19.12 -5.52
CA HIS A 453 -7.19 19.98 -5.67
C HIS A 453 -7.51 20.68 -4.35
N SER A 454 -7.95 21.94 -4.40
CA SER A 454 -8.23 22.72 -3.18
C SER A 454 -9.36 22.15 -2.32
N ASP A 455 -10.34 21.43 -2.91
CA ASP A 455 -11.38 20.74 -2.15
C ASP A 455 -10.82 19.61 -1.26
N ALA A 456 -9.67 19.04 -1.63
CA ALA A 456 -9.01 17.99 -0.85
C ALA A 456 -8.30 18.51 0.43
N ILE A 457 -8.36 19.80 0.69
CA ILE A 457 -8.03 20.43 1.99
C ILE A 457 -9.16 20.17 3.00
N VAL A 458 -10.40 20.00 2.52
CA VAL A 458 -11.56 19.71 3.36
C VAL A 458 -11.52 18.25 3.79
N PRO A 459 -11.59 17.96 5.11
CA PRO A 459 -11.53 16.59 5.58
C PRO A 459 -12.71 15.72 5.09
N ALA A 460 -12.43 14.46 4.73
CA ALA A 460 -13.41 13.40 4.57
C ALA A 460 -14.14 13.13 5.90
N PRO A 461 -15.22 12.31 5.94
CA PRO A 461 -15.94 11.96 7.18
C PRO A 461 -15.04 11.37 8.29
N SER A 462 -13.96 10.69 7.92
CA SER A 462 -12.91 10.20 8.84
C SER A 462 -12.07 11.29 9.52
N GLY A 463 -12.17 12.54 9.07
CA GLY A 463 -11.29 13.64 9.47
C GLY A 463 -9.98 13.72 8.67
N TYR A 464 -9.74 12.77 7.75
CA TYR A 464 -8.57 12.78 6.89
C TYR A 464 -8.74 13.75 5.71
N PHE A 465 -7.69 14.49 5.39
CA PHE A 465 -7.58 15.31 4.18
C PHE A 465 -6.30 14.94 3.43
N ALA A 466 -6.37 14.85 2.10
CA ALA A 466 -5.26 14.33 1.30
C ALA A 466 -4.32 15.42 0.78
N ASN A 467 -4.78 16.67 0.64
CA ASN A 467 -3.95 17.80 0.23
C ASN A 467 -3.13 18.33 1.43
N HIS A 468 -2.10 17.57 1.81
CA HIS A 468 -1.20 17.97 2.91
C HIS A 468 -0.35 19.19 2.56
N ALA A 469 -0.10 19.45 1.27
CA ALA A 469 0.56 20.63 0.79
C ALA A 469 -0.26 21.91 1.04
N GLN A 470 -1.55 21.80 1.37
CA GLN A 470 -2.49 22.90 1.54
C GLN A 470 -2.46 23.87 0.34
N LEU A 471 -2.21 23.30 -0.85
CA LEU A 471 -2.15 24.05 -2.10
C LEU A 471 -3.57 24.42 -2.53
N ALA A 472 -3.83 25.72 -2.68
CA ALA A 472 -5.07 26.24 -3.21
C ALA A 472 -4.77 27.06 -4.47
N ASP A 473 -4.97 26.46 -5.63
CA ASP A 473 -4.65 27.01 -6.94
C ASP A 473 -5.83 26.82 -7.91
N PRO A 474 -6.65 27.86 -8.17
CA PRO A 474 -7.83 27.74 -9.01
C PRO A 474 -7.56 27.35 -10.48
N GLU A 475 -6.36 27.58 -11.02
CA GLU A 475 -6.02 27.13 -12.37
C GLU A 475 -5.66 25.65 -12.37
N LEU A 476 -5.02 25.14 -11.31
CA LEU A 476 -4.79 23.72 -11.10
C LEU A 476 -6.12 22.99 -10.87
N ASP A 477 -7.01 23.54 -10.03
CA ASP A 477 -8.34 22.97 -9.78
C ASP A 477 -9.12 22.78 -11.10
N ALA A 478 -9.13 23.83 -11.95
CA ALA A 478 -9.81 23.76 -13.25
C ALA A 478 -9.23 22.67 -14.18
N LEU A 479 -7.91 22.51 -14.21
CA LEU A 479 -7.26 21.44 -15.00
C LEU A 479 -7.64 20.04 -14.49
N LEU A 480 -7.64 19.85 -13.17
CA LEU A 480 -7.97 18.57 -12.53
C LEU A 480 -9.45 18.22 -12.71
N ASP A 481 -10.36 19.20 -12.60
CA ASP A 481 -11.78 19.00 -12.83
C ASP A 481 -12.08 18.66 -14.30
N GLU A 482 -11.44 19.37 -15.26
CA GLU A 482 -11.59 19.08 -16.67
C GLU A 482 -11.03 17.70 -17.03
N ALA A 483 -9.87 17.32 -16.48
CA ALA A 483 -9.27 16.00 -16.67
C ALA A 483 -10.20 14.89 -16.16
N SER A 484 -10.73 15.05 -14.95
CA SER A 484 -11.64 14.10 -14.31
C SER A 484 -12.95 13.90 -15.11
N ALA A 485 -13.42 14.94 -15.79
CA ALA A 485 -14.62 14.88 -16.64
C ALA A 485 -14.35 14.39 -18.08
N THR A 486 -13.09 14.25 -18.50
CA THR A 486 -12.71 13.94 -19.88
C THR A 486 -12.57 12.42 -20.07
N ILE A 487 -13.40 11.83 -20.94
CA ILE A 487 -13.40 10.39 -21.26
C ILE A 487 -12.31 10.04 -22.29
N ASP A 488 -11.98 10.95 -23.20
CA ASP A 488 -10.94 10.72 -24.21
C ASP A 488 -9.55 10.68 -23.55
N ASP A 489 -8.85 9.55 -23.68
CA ASP A 489 -7.59 9.29 -23.00
C ASP A 489 -6.45 10.23 -23.40
N ASP A 490 -6.36 10.60 -24.71
CA ASP A 490 -5.30 11.50 -25.18
C ASP A 490 -5.53 12.92 -24.66
N ALA A 491 -6.75 13.43 -24.72
CA ALA A 491 -7.11 14.74 -24.18
C ALA A 491 -6.93 14.79 -22.65
N ARG A 492 -7.29 13.71 -21.95
CA ARG A 492 -7.11 13.58 -20.49
C ARG A 492 -5.63 13.58 -20.12
N ALA A 493 -4.79 12.85 -20.87
CA ALA A 493 -3.35 12.84 -20.65
C ALA A 493 -2.72 14.23 -20.80
N ASP A 494 -3.14 15.01 -21.80
CA ASP A 494 -2.67 16.39 -21.99
C ASP A 494 -3.06 17.31 -20.80
N LEU A 495 -4.26 17.15 -20.25
CA LEU A 495 -4.72 17.90 -19.07
C LEU A 495 -3.92 17.52 -17.82
N TYR A 496 -3.73 16.23 -17.58
CA TYR A 496 -2.91 15.78 -16.45
C TYR A 496 -1.43 16.16 -16.59
N ALA A 497 -0.89 16.24 -17.82
CA ALA A 497 0.48 16.72 -18.03
C ALA A 497 0.61 18.20 -17.60
N GLN A 498 -0.37 19.04 -17.96
CA GLN A 498 -0.40 20.45 -17.54
C GLN A 498 -0.57 20.58 -16.00
N ALA A 499 -1.45 19.77 -15.40
CA ALA A 499 -1.65 19.75 -13.96
C ALA A 499 -0.37 19.34 -13.22
N GLN A 500 0.32 18.29 -13.67
CA GLN A 500 1.59 17.84 -13.09
C GLN A 500 2.67 18.92 -13.16
N GLN A 501 2.83 19.57 -14.31
CA GLN A 501 3.79 20.67 -14.46
C GLN A 501 3.50 21.78 -13.46
N ARG A 502 2.21 22.14 -13.28
CA ARG A 502 1.82 23.19 -12.34
C ARG A 502 2.08 22.80 -10.87
N VAL A 503 1.83 21.54 -10.51
CA VAL A 503 2.18 21.00 -9.17
C VAL A 503 3.68 21.11 -8.94
N LEU A 504 4.51 20.70 -9.89
CA LEU A 504 5.97 20.76 -9.76
C LEU A 504 6.48 22.21 -9.67
N GLU A 505 5.97 23.12 -10.49
CA GLU A 505 6.32 24.55 -10.49
C GLU A 505 5.83 25.29 -9.24
N SER A 506 4.87 24.74 -8.50
CA SER A 506 4.44 25.31 -7.21
C SER A 506 5.49 25.13 -6.10
N PHE A 507 6.46 24.22 -6.30
CA PHE A 507 7.45 23.80 -5.31
C PHE A 507 6.83 23.34 -3.97
N THR A 508 5.60 22.84 -4.01
CA THR A 508 4.95 22.26 -2.81
C THR A 508 5.32 20.81 -2.60
N VAL A 509 5.93 20.16 -3.60
CA VAL A 509 6.33 18.75 -3.54
C VAL A 509 7.79 18.59 -3.94
N LEU A 510 8.55 17.86 -3.12
CA LEU A 510 9.86 17.31 -3.45
C LEU A 510 9.70 15.83 -3.71
N PRO A 511 9.60 15.38 -4.98
CA PRO A 511 9.60 13.96 -5.30
C PRO A 511 10.90 13.31 -4.82
N LEU A 512 10.86 12.11 -4.30
CA LEU A 512 12.04 11.37 -3.84
C LEU A 512 12.31 10.15 -4.72
N TYR A 513 11.45 9.14 -4.64
CA TYR A 513 11.60 7.91 -5.41
C TYR A 513 10.24 7.25 -5.66
N ASP A 514 10.16 6.38 -6.68
CA ASP A 514 8.95 5.63 -6.98
C ASP A 514 8.57 4.72 -5.82
N GLN A 515 7.29 4.63 -5.51
CA GLN A 515 6.81 3.65 -4.55
C GLN A 515 7.00 2.24 -5.12
N GLN A 516 7.60 1.36 -4.31
CA GLN A 516 7.92 0.01 -4.70
C GLN A 516 7.67 -0.93 -3.52
N ASN A 517 6.97 -2.03 -3.75
CA ASN A 517 6.93 -3.12 -2.80
C ASN A 517 8.03 -4.13 -3.11
N HIS A 518 8.67 -4.59 -2.07
CA HIS A 518 9.65 -5.66 -2.14
C HIS A 518 9.21 -6.79 -1.23
N PHE A 519 9.14 -7.99 -1.79
CA PHE A 519 8.88 -9.21 -1.04
C PHE A 519 10.06 -10.15 -1.18
N LEU A 520 10.41 -10.82 -0.08
CA LEU A 520 11.35 -11.93 -0.11
C LEU A 520 10.60 -13.22 0.20
N VAL A 521 10.80 -14.21 -0.66
CA VAL A 521 10.06 -15.48 -0.65
C VAL A 521 11.00 -16.65 -0.49
N ARG A 522 10.66 -17.61 0.38
CA ARG A 522 11.44 -18.83 0.62
C ARG A 522 10.56 -20.01 0.91
N GLY A 523 10.85 -21.15 0.26
CA GLY A 523 10.15 -22.42 0.51
C GLY A 523 8.71 -22.46 0.00
N VAL A 524 8.35 -21.55 -0.90
CA VAL A 524 7.04 -21.44 -1.56
C VAL A 524 7.27 -21.07 -3.01
N THR A 525 6.42 -21.55 -3.91
CA THR A 525 6.37 -21.18 -5.33
C THR A 525 5.00 -20.60 -5.67
N GLY A 526 4.87 -19.84 -6.76
CA GLY A 526 3.60 -19.29 -7.23
C GLY A 526 3.09 -18.11 -6.37
N VAL A 527 3.96 -17.45 -5.60
CA VAL A 527 3.66 -16.16 -4.99
C VAL A 527 3.79 -15.10 -6.06
N ASP A 528 2.80 -14.25 -6.20
CA ASP A 528 2.77 -13.15 -7.16
C ASP A 528 2.19 -11.89 -6.52
N THR A 529 2.02 -10.83 -7.29
CA THR A 529 1.43 -9.57 -6.84
C THR A 529 0.27 -9.17 -7.74
N LEU A 530 -0.75 -8.56 -7.14
CA LEU A 530 -1.84 -7.96 -7.89
C LEU A 530 -1.37 -6.68 -8.58
N ASP A 531 -1.55 -6.59 -9.89
CA ASP A 531 -1.12 -5.45 -10.70
C ASP A 531 -1.77 -4.13 -10.27
N THR A 532 -2.97 -4.19 -9.69
CA THR A 532 -3.73 -2.99 -9.31
C THR A 532 -2.99 -2.14 -8.28
N VAL A 533 -2.55 -2.73 -7.15
CA VAL A 533 -1.92 -1.98 -6.05
C VAL A 533 -0.67 -2.67 -5.48
N ALA A 534 -0.11 -3.62 -6.21
CA ALA A 534 1.11 -4.34 -5.84
C ALA A 534 1.01 -5.10 -4.49
N THR A 535 -0.18 -5.59 -4.13
CA THR A 535 -0.37 -6.45 -2.96
C THR A 535 -0.03 -7.89 -3.31
N PRO A 536 0.52 -8.71 -2.37
CA PRO A 536 0.82 -10.10 -2.67
C PRO A 536 -0.46 -10.91 -2.87
N THR A 537 -0.40 -11.92 -3.73
CA THR A 537 -1.45 -12.92 -3.92
C THR A 537 -0.90 -14.32 -3.74
N PHE A 538 -1.73 -15.20 -3.19
CA PHE A 538 -1.36 -16.59 -2.87
C PHE A 538 -2.29 -17.62 -3.52
N VAL A 539 -3.08 -17.21 -4.52
CA VAL A 539 -4.01 -18.10 -5.24
C VAL A 539 -3.28 -19.26 -5.90
N ASP A 540 -2.12 -18.97 -6.51
CA ASP A 540 -1.27 -19.94 -7.19
C ASP A 540 -0.16 -20.53 -6.28
N ALA A 541 -0.07 -20.04 -5.03
CA ALA A 541 1.02 -20.38 -4.13
C ALA A 541 0.97 -21.83 -3.65
N ARG A 542 2.15 -22.48 -3.59
CA ARG A 542 2.33 -23.86 -3.10
C ARG A 542 3.57 -23.97 -2.23
N ILE A 543 3.47 -24.74 -1.15
CA ILE A 543 4.64 -25.04 -0.31
C ILE A 543 5.60 -25.92 -1.11
N ALA A 544 6.88 -25.55 -1.14
CA ALA A 544 7.93 -26.39 -1.73
C ALA A 544 8.09 -27.67 -0.92
N GLY A 545 8.29 -28.80 -1.61
CA GLY A 545 8.35 -30.12 -1.01
C GLY A 545 9.63 -30.41 -0.21
#